data_7bc9ee84034af0f4b3bc43312463ec57
#
_entry.id   7bc9ee84034af0f4b3bc43312463ec57
#
_cell.length_a   1.000
_cell.length_b   1.000
_cell.length_c   1.000
_cell.angle_alpha   90.00
_cell.angle_beta   90.00
_cell.angle_gamma   90.00
#
_symmetry.space_group_name_H-M   'P 1'
#
loop_
_entity.id
_entity.type
_entity.pdbx_description
1 polymer ?
#
loop_
_entity_poly.entity_id
_entity_poly.type
_entity_poly.pdbx_seq_one_letter_code
_entity_poly.pdbx_strand_id
1 'polypeptide(L)'
;MSKLVKVVCDVASVRGRYLRVHDEIFHLSARKLVRVFNLARPDAQGSGTAELELLLQRLRIAQTELEDLDENDLSVRQGKDIKTALADYVIALTESVQILRSISELMRQRAAKNQLYDHGRLQALKVDYDDAMQHHKRLGARLNALIATL
;
A
#
# COMPACT_ATOMS: atom_id res chain seq x y z
N MET A 1 -3.00 -24.20 -10.06
CA MET A 1 -2.56 -22.77 -10.11
C MET A 1 -1.15 -22.70 -9.58
N SER A 2 -0.25 -22.04 -10.29
CA SER A 2 1.14 -21.92 -9.82
C SER A 2 1.20 -21.02 -8.56
N LYS A 3 2.16 -21.28 -7.70
CA LYS A 3 2.38 -20.45 -6.49
C LYS A 3 2.63 -18.97 -6.84
N LEU A 4 3.33 -18.72 -7.95
CA LEU A 4 3.58 -17.37 -8.43
C LEU A 4 2.29 -16.64 -8.80
N VAL A 5 1.39 -17.29 -9.53
CA VAL A 5 0.08 -16.71 -9.89
C VAL A 5 -0.74 -16.40 -8.62
N LYS A 6 -0.70 -17.29 -7.63
CA LYS A 6 -1.36 -17.02 -6.34
C LYS A 6 -0.82 -15.74 -5.70
N VAL A 7 0.49 -15.58 -5.61
CA VAL A 7 1.10 -14.37 -5.02
C VAL A 7 0.73 -13.11 -5.82
N VAL A 8 0.73 -13.18 -7.14
CA VAL A 8 0.26 -12.07 -8.01
C VAL A 8 -1.17 -11.68 -7.66
N CYS A 9 -2.07 -12.65 -7.52
CA CYS A 9 -3.47 -12.39 -7.16
C CYS A 9 -3.60 -11.79 -5.76
N ASP A 10 -2.84 -12.30 -4.79
CA ASP A 10 -2.85 -11.79 -3.41
C ASP A 10 -2.36 -10.34 -3.36
N VAL A 11 -1.29 -10.02 -4.07
CA VAL A 11 -0.76 -8.65 -4.17
C VAL A 11 -1.74 -7.72 -4.88
N ALA A 12 -2.39 -8.17 -5.94
CA ALA A 12 -3.43 -7.40 -6.64
C ALA A 12 -4.61 -7.09 -5.72
N SER A 13 -5.01 -8.03 -4.88
CA SER A 13 -6.06 -7.84 -3.86
C SER A 13 -5.64 -6.79 -2.83
N VAL A 14 -4.41 -6.85 -2.34
CA VAL A 14 -3.85 -5.86 -1.41
C VAL A 14 -3.85 -4.47 -2.04
N ARG A 15 -3.41 -4.36 -3.29
CA ARG A 15 -3.41 -3.09 -4.03
C ARG A 15 -4.82 -2.50 -4.14
N GLY A 16 -5.81 -3.31 -4.47
CA GLY A 16 -7.20 -2.85 -4.57
C GLY A 16 -7.74 -2.29 -3.26
N ARG A 17 -7.44 -2.94 -2.15
CA ARG A 17 -7.82 -2.46 -0.81
C ARG A 17 -7.06 -1.21 -0.40
N TYR A 18 -5.77 -1.16 -0.67
CA TYR A 18 -4.93 0.01 -0.45
C TYR A 18 -5.47 1.24 -1.19
N LEU A 19 -5.81 1.10 -2.47
CA LEU A 19 -6.36 2.21 -3.26
C LEU A 19 -7.69 2.71 -2.70
N ARG A 20 -8.53 1.84 -2.14
CA ARG A 20 -9.76 2.27 -1.45
C ARG A 20 -9.46 3.10 -0.20
N VAL A 21 -8.52 2.67 0.63
CA VAL A 21 -8.11 3.44 1.81
C VAL A 21 -7.48 4.77 1.39
N HIS A 22 -6.65 4.78 0.36
CA HIS A 22 -6.09 5.99 -0.21
C HIS A 22 -7.21 6.97 -0.63
N ASP A 23 -8.20 6.49 -1.38
CA ASP A 23 -9.31 7.32 -1.83
C ASP A 23 -10.13 7.86 -0.65
N GLU A 24 -10.40 7.06 0.36
CA GLU A 24 -11.09 7.50 1.57
C GLU A 24 -10.35 8.62 2.29
N ILE A 25 -9.02 8.57 2.32
CA ILE A 25 -8.20 9.58 2.99
C ILE A 25 -8.11 10.87 2.15
N PHE A 26 -7.91 10.79 0.85
CA PHE A 26 -7.57 11.92 0.00
C PHE A 26 -8.73 12.48 -0.85
N HIS A 27 -9.77 11.69 -1.15
CA HIS A 27 -10.93 12.15 -1.90
C HIS A 27 -12.06 12.69 -1.02
N LEU A 28 -11.94 12.57 0.28
CA LEU A 28 -12.81 13.31 1.18
C LEU A 28 -12.51 14.81 1.00
N SER A 29 -13.48 15.57 0.50
CA SER A 29 -13.35 17.03 0.45
C SER A 29 -12.98 17.55 1.84
N ALA A 30 -12.24 18.66 1.90
CA ALA A 30 -11.87 19.28 3.18
C ALA A 30 -13.06 19.45 4.12
N ARG A 31 -14.27 19.73 3.57
CA ARG A 31 -15.53 19.80 4.33
C ARG A 31 -15.96 18.44 4.88
N LYS A 32 -15.83 17.38 4.10
CA LYS A 32 -16.14 16.01 4.57
C LYS A 32 -15.12 15.52 5.56
N LEU A 33 -13.85 15.88 5.38
CA LEU A 33 -12.79 15.63 6.37
C LEU A 33 -13.12 16.30 7.71
N VAL A 34 -13.46 17.58 7.69
CA VAL A 34 -13.85 18.30 8.90
C VAL A 34 -15.12 17.68 9.53
N ARG A 35 -16.10 17.27 8.75
CA ARG A 35 -17.29 16.58 9.25
C ARG A 35 -16.99 15.19 9.82
N VAL A 36 -16.20 14.41 9.14
CA VAL A 36 -15.80 13.06 9.59
C VAL A 36 -14.94 13.19 10.85
N PHE A 37 -14.06 14.19 10.92
CA PHE A 37 -13.18 14.42 12.08
C PHE A 37 -13.85 15.13 13.22
N ASN A 38 -14.84 16.03 12.99
CA ASN A 38 -15.60 16.70 14.06
C ASN A 38 -16.75 15.85 14.60
N LEU A 39 -17.31 14.97 13.82
CA LEU A 39 -18.26 13.96 14.27
C LEU A 39 -17.55 12.76 14.89
N ALA A 40 -16.22 12.87 15.01
CA ALA A 40 -15.28 11.95 15.63
C ALA A 40 -15.94 10.66 16.10
N ARG A 41 -16.25 9.79 15.19
CA ARG A 41 -16.27 8.38 15.53
C ARG A 41 -14.80 7.95 15.54
N PRO A 42 -14.19 7.77 16.74
CA PRO A 42 -12.80 7.29 16.83
C PRO A 42 -12.59 6.03 16.00
N ASP A 43 -13.67 5.28 15.78
CA ASP A 43 -13.71 4.02 15.06
C ASP A 43 -13.44 4.14 13.55
N ALA A 44 -13.84 5.24 12.90
CA ALA A 44 -13.63 5.38 11.45
C ALA A 44 -12.16 5.63 11.09
N GLN A 45 -11.40 6.28 11.96
CA GLN A 45 -9.96 6.50 11.78
C GLN A 45 -9.13 5.31 12.24
N GLY A 46 -9.54 4.66 13.33
CA GLY A 46 -8.96 3.42 13.79
C GLY A 46 -9.10 2.30 12.76
N SER A 47 -10.21 2.24 12.03
CA SER A 47 -10.43 1.23 11.01
C SER A 47 -9.49 1.38 9.80
N GLY A 48 -9.20 2.62 9.36
CA GLY A 48 -8.26 2.89 8.27
C GLY A 48 -6.83 2.47 8.62
N THR A 49 -6.35 2.84 9.81
CA THR A 49 -5.02 2.45 10.29
C THR A 49 -4.92 0.94 10.49
N ALA A 50 -5.95 0.31 11.08
CA ALA A 50 -6.00 -1.14 11.27
C ALA A 50 -6.01 -1.89 9.94
N GLU A 51 -6.72 -1.41 8.94
CA GLU A 51 -6.72 -2.00 7.61
C GLU A 51 -5.35 -1.88 6.94
N LEU A 52 -4.66 -0.74 7.04
CA LEU A 52 -3.31 -0.57 6.51
C LEU A 52 -2.30 -1.50 7.20
N GLU A 53 -2.42 -1.72 8.50
CA GLU A 53 -1.60 -2.71 9.23
C GLU A 53 -1.83 -4.13 8.71
N LEU A 54 -3.08 -4.49 8.46
CA LEU A 54 -3.42 -5.78 7.88
C LEU A 54 -2.82 -5.94 6.47
N LEU A 55 -2.86 -4.90 5.66
CA LEU A 55 -2.25 -4.90 4.33
C LEU A 55 -0.73 -5.06 4.41
N LEU A 56 -0.07 -4.41 5.38
CA LEU A 56 1.37 -4.58 5.62
C LEU A 56 1.72 -6.02 5.98
N GLN A 57 0.91 -6.68 6.82
CA GLN A 57 1.11 -8.09 7.15
C GLN A 57 0.97 -8.99 5.92
N ARG A 58 -0.03 -8.73 5.07
CA ARG A 58 -0.22 -9.49 3.82
C ARG A 58 0.92 -9.29 2.85
N LEU A 59 1.48 -8.09 2.76
CA LEU A 59 2.65 -7.81 1.93
C LEU A 59 3.90 -8.54 2.45
N ARG A 60 4.09 -8.66 3.76
CA ARG A 60 5.16 -9.46 4.36
C ARG A 60 5.01 -10.94 4.02
N ILE A 61 3.79 -11.46 4.09
CA ILE A 61 3.49 -12.85 3.70
C ILE A 61 3.83 -13.05 2.22
N ALA A 62 3.43 -12.12 1.35
CA ALA A 62 3.75 -12.17 -0.07
C ALA A 62 5.26 -12.17 -0.33
N GLN A 63 6.02 -11.33 0.38
CA GLN A 63 7.48 -11.33 0.31
C GLN A 63 8.07 -12.70 0.67
N THR A 64 7.64 -13.28 1.79
CA THR A 64 8.09 -14.59 2.24
C THR A 64 7.75 -15.67 1.21
N GLU A 65 6.53 -15.66 0.70
CA GLU A 65 6.11 -16.63 -0.34
C GLU A 65 6.94 -16.50 -1.61
N LEU A 66 7.32 -15.27 -2.02
CA LEU A 66 8.20 -15.04 -3.16
C LEU A 66 9.62 -15.56 -2.93
N GLU A 67 10.16 -15.35 -1.73
CA GLU A 67 11.50 -15.86 -1.36
C GLU A 67 11.54 -17.39 -1.35
N ASP A 68 10.45 -18.03 -0.95
CA ASP A 68 10.32 -19.49 -0.84
C ASP A 68 9.97 -20.17 -2.17
N LEU A 69 9.80 -19.41 -3.27
CA LEU A 69 9.54 -20.00 -4.59
C LEU A 69 10.77 -20.74 -5.09
N ASP A 70 10.61 -22.06 -5.32
CA ASP A 70 11.63 -22.90 -5.91
C ASP A 70 11.86 -22.59 -7.39
N GLU A 71 13.08 -22.86 -7.88
CA GLU A 71 13.41 -22.77 -9.31
C GLU A 71 12.49 -23.64 -10.17
N ASN A 72 11.99 -24.74 -9.63
CA ASN A 72 11.04 -25.63 -10.32
C ASN A 72 9.66 -24.98 -10.54
N ASP A 73 9.27 -24.03 -9.67
CA ASP A 73 8.05 -23.24 -9.85
C ASP A 73 8.20 -22.16 -10.93
N LEU A 74 9.43 -21.91 -11.38
CA LEU A 74 9.83 -20.86 -12.31
C LEU A 74 10.48 -21.45 -13.59
N SER A 75 9.84 -22.46 -14.14
CA SER A 75 10.37 -23.27 -15.26
C SER A 75 10.63 -22.48 -16.56
N VAL A 76 10.24 -21.21 -16.62
CA VAL A 76 10.42 -20.34 -17.78
C VAL A 76 11.15 -19.07 -17.37
N ARG A 77 12.07 -18.59 -18.23
CA ARG A 77 12.81 -17.33 -18.03
C ARG A 77 11.88 -16.17 -17.67
N GLN A 78 10.69 -16.11 -18.27
CA GLN A 78 9.66 -15.12 -17.96
C GLN A 78 9.18 -15.21 -16.52
N GLY A 79 9.10 -16.40 -15.92
CA GLY A 79 8.72 -16.58 -14.51
C GLY A 79 9.72 -15.95 -13.55
N LYS A 80 11.03 -16.04 -13.86
CA LYS A 80 12.09 -15.39 -13.06
C LYS A 80 12.01 -13.87 -13.15
N ASP A 81 11.78 -13.33 -14.33
CA ASP A 81 11.63 -11.89 -14.56
C ASP A 81 10.40 -11.34 -13.85
N ILE A 82 9.28 -12.07 -13.91
CA ILE A 82 8.05 -11.71 -13.18
C ILE A 82 8.26 -11.77 -11.68
N LYS A 83 8.92 -12.80 -11.15
CA LYS A 83 9.25 -12.90 -9.71
C LYS A 83 10.04 -11.69 -9.24
N THR A 84 11.09 -11.31 -9.95
CA THR A 84 11.93 -10.17 -9.62
C THR A 84 11.15 -8.86 -9.67
N ALA A 85 10.38 -8.65 -10.74
CA ALA A 85 9.55 -7.46 -10.88
C ALA A 85 8.44 -7.38 -9.80
N LEU A 86 7.86 -8.51 -9.45
CA LEU A 86 6.84 -8.60 -8.39
C LEU A 86 7.46 -8.31 -7.01
N ALA A 87 8.65 -8.85 -6.73
CA ALA A 87 9.37 -8.58 -5.48
C ALA A 87 9.68 -7.08 -5.33
N ASP A 88 10.18 -6.43 -6.38
CA ASP A 88 10.44 -5.00 -6.40
C ASP A 88 9.15 -4.19 -6.20
N TYR A 89 8.07 -4.61 -6.85
CA TYR A 89 6.76 -3.98 -6.71
C TYR A 89 6.22 -4.09 -5.28
N VAL A 90 6.32 -5.26 -4.66
CA VAL A 90 5.87 -5.49 -3.27
C VAL A 90 6.62 -4.59 -2.29
N ILE A 91 7.94 -4.43 -2.47
CA ILE A 91 8.75 -3.52 -1.65
C ILE A 91 8.27 -2.07 -1.80
N ALA A 92 8.07 -1.62 -3.03
CA ALA A 92 7.62 -0.26 -3.32
C ALA A 92 6.18 0.00 -2.81
N LEU A 93 5.28 -0.97 -2.96
CA LEU A 93 3.92 -0.88 -2.43
C LEU A 93 3.92 -0.86 -0.90
N THR A 94 4.76 -1.66 -0.26
CA THR A 94 4.94 -1.67 1.20
C THR A 94 5.35 -0.29 1.71
N GLU A 95 6.31 0.36 1.05
CA GLU A 95 6.73 1.72 1.39
C GLU A 95 5.56 2.71 1.30
N SER A 96 4.80 2.68 0.22
CA SER A 96 3.61 3.54 0.07
C SER A 96 2.58 3.31 1.18
N VAL A 97 2.31 2.07 1.53
CA VAL A 97 1.36 1.72 2.61
C VAL A 97 1.87 2.20 3.97
N GLN A 98 3.16 2.06 4.24
CA GLN A 98 3.78 2.54 5.49
C GLN A 98 3.66 4.06 5.64
N ILE A 99 3.96 4.81 4.57
CA ILE A 99 3.84 6.27 4.58
C ILE A 99 2.37 6.68 4.76
N LEU A 100 1.46 6.04 4.04
CA LEU A 100 0.03 6.32 4.17
C LEU A 100 -0.48 6.06 5.60
N ARG A 101 0.00 4.99 6.25
CA ARG A 101 -0.30 4.72 7.65
C ARG A 101 0.17 5.85 8.57
N SER A 102 1.38 6.36 8.35
CA SER A 102 1.91 7.48 9.11
C SER A 102 1.10 8.76 8.89
N ILE A 103 0.68 9.03 7.66
CA ILE A 103 -0.22 10.16 7.33
C ILE A 103 -1.56 10.00 8.06
N SER A 104 -2.16 8.82 7.99
CA SER A 104 -3.44 8.51 8.66
C SER A 104 -3.36 8.74 10.17
N GLU A 105 -2.27 8.31 10.80
CA GLU A 105 -2.04 8.52 12.23
C GLU A 105 -1.90 10.01 12.59
N LEU A 106 -1.15 10.79 11.80
CA LEU A 106 -1.04 12.24 12.01
C LEU A 106 -2.37 12.96 11.82
N MET A 107 -3.17 12.56 10.84
CA MET A 107 -4.50 13.10 10.62
C MET A 107 -5.43 12.78 11.79
N ARG A 108 -5.32 11.57 12.36
CA ARG A 108 -6.04 11.19 13.58
C ARG A 108 -5.64 12.05 14.76
N GLN A 109 -4.35 12.31 14.96
CA GLN A 109 -3.84 13.20 16.02
C GLN A 109 -4.37 14.62 15.85
N ARG A 110 -4.39 15.13 14.61
CA ARG A 110 -4.97 16.45 14.29
C ARG A 110 -6.46 16.52 14.67
N ALA A 111 -7.23 15.51 14.30
CA ALA A 111 -8.66 15.44 14.59
C ALA A 111 -8.95 15.38 16.10
N ALA A 112 -8.12 14.64 16.84
CA ALA A 112 -8.20 14.55 18.30
C ALA A 112 -7.63 15.79 19.03
N LYS A 113 -7.16 16.81 18.28
CA LYS A 113 -6.47 18.01 18.81
C LYS A 113 -5.31 17.64 19.73
N ASN A 114 -4.60 16.55 19.40
CA ASN A 114 -3.47 16.06 20.17
C ASN A 114 -2.27 17.00 19.99
N GLN A 115 -1.59 17.33 21.09
CA GLN A 115 -0.39 18.18 21.09
C GLN A 115 0.80 17.55 20.34
N LEU A 116 0.78 16.22 20.12
CA LEU A 116 1.81 15.51 19.36
C LEU A 116 1.68 15.74 17.84
N TYR A 117 0.58 16.34 17.37
CA TYR A 117 0.39 16.61 15.96
C TYR A 117 1.40 17.65 15.46
N ASP A 118 2.10 17.30 14.40
CA ASP A 118 3.09 18.14 13.72
C ASP A 118 2.68 18.34 12.26
N HIS A 119 2.27 19.55 11.92
CA HIS A 119 1.84 19.88 10.56
C HIS A 119 2.98 19.82 9.54
N GLY A 120 4.18 20.24 9.93
CA GLY A 120 5.38 20.19 9.09
C GLY A 120 5.71 18.74 8.71
N ARG A 121 5.61 17.82 9.66
CA ARG A 121 5.80 16.39 9.42
C ARG A 121 4.74 15.83 8.46
N LEU A 122 3.49 16.23 8.61
CA LEU A 122 2.42 15.81 7.70
C LEU A 122 2.71 16.24 6.27
N GLN A 123 3.15 17.48 6.05
CA GLN A 123 3.49 17.98 4.72
C GLN A 123 4.69 17.24 4.12
N ALA A 124 5.73 16.97 4.92
CA ALA A 124 6.89 16.19 4.49
C ALA A 124 6.48 14.77 4.09
N LEU A 125 5.63 14.11 4.88
CA LEU A 125 5.13 12.76 4.56
C LEU A 125 4.28 12.74 3.29
N LYS A 126 3.51 13.78 3.01
CA LYS A 126 2.74 13.87 1.75
C LYS A 126 3.65 13.94 0.53
N VAL A 127 4.76 14.67 0.62
CA VAL A 127 5.77 14.72 -0.46
C VAL A 127 6.40 13.33 -0.65
N ASP A 128 6.83 12.69 0.43
CA ASP A 128 7.40 11.34 0.38
C ASP A 128 6.38 10.33 -0.17
N TYR A 129 5.13 10.50 0.18
CA TYR A 129 4.04 9.64 -0.32
C TYR A 129 3.84 9.77 -1.83
N ASP A 130 3.84 10.99 -2.35
CA ASP A 130 3.72 11.21 -3.80
C ASP A 130 4.87 10.57 -4.56
N ASP A 131 6.09 10.67 -4.04
CA ASP A 131 7.28 10.03 -4.64
C ASP A 131 7.16 8.49 -4.58
N ALA A 132 6.75 7.94 -3.45
CA ALA A 132 6.55 6.50 -3.28
C ALA A 132 5.44 5.98 -4.20
N MET A 133 4.35 6.73 -4.35
CA MET A 133 3.25 6.37 -5.26
C MET A 133 3.71 6.34 -6.72
N GLN A 134 4.46 7.32 -7.17
CA GLN A 134 5.00 7.35 -8.53
C GLN A 134 5.95 6.18 -8.77
N HIS A 135 6.77 5.85 -7.77
CA HIS A 135 7.71 4.74 -7.85
C HIS A 135 6.98 3.40 -7.99
N HIS A 136 6.02 3.10 -7.10
CA HIS A 136 5.31 1.83 -7.21
C HIS A 136 4.42 1.74 -8.45
N LYS A 137 3.89 2.85 -8.96
CA LYS A 137 3.14 2.87 -10.23
C LYS A 137 4.03 2.49 -11.41
N ARG A 138 5.27 3.00 -11.46
CA ARG A 138 6.24 2.64 -12.51
C ARG A 138 6.58 1.16 -12.47
N LEU A 139 6.83 0.64 -11.28
CA LEU A 139 7.11 -0.80 -11.11
C LEU A 139 5.90 -1.66 -11.42
N GLY A 140 4.69 -1.20 -11.09
CA GLY A 140 3.45 -1.86 -11.45
C GLY A 140 3.22 -1.93 -12.96
N ALA A 141 3.52 -0.84 -13.67
CA ALA A 141 3.44 -0.82 -15.14
C ALA A 141 4.42 -1.80 -15.78
N ARG A 142 5.65 -1.87 -15.25
CA ARG A 142 6.66 -2.86 -15.70
C ARG A 142 6.20 -4.28 -15.45
N LEU A 143 5.67 -4.55 -14.27
CA LEU A 143 5.13 -5.88 -13.92
C LEU A 143 3.97 -6.27 -14.85
N ASN A 144 3.03 -5.36 -15.09
CA ASN A 144 1.90 -5.61 -15.98
C ASN A 144 2.37 -5.88 -17.41
N ALA A 145 3.38 -5.17 -17.90
CA ALA A 145 3.96 -5.41 -19.22
C ALA A 145 4.56 -6.83 -19.33
N LEU A 146 5.25 -7.29 -18.28
CA LEU A 146 5.80 -8.64 -18.23
C LEU A 146 4.69 -9.71 -18.19
N ILE A 147 3.65 -9.49 -17.40
CA ILE A 147 2.50 -10.41 -17.31
C ILE A 147 1.76 -10.48 -18.64
N ALA A 148 1.62 -9.36 -19.35
CA ALA A 148 0.96 -9.32 -20.65
C ALA A 148 1.69 -10.12 -21.74
N THR A 149 2.97 -10.45 -21.54
CA THR A 149 3.75 -11.28 -22.49
C THR A 149 3.54 -12.79 -22.28
N LEU A 150 2.84 -13.18 -21.25
CA LEU A 150 2.45 -14.57 -21.02
C LEU A 150 1.31 -14.93 -21.98
#